data_e4936b53994e2965326a86ba4f3e3f8c
#
_entry.id   e4936b53994e2965326a86ba4f3e3f8c
#
_cell.length_a   1.000
_cell.length_b   1.000
_cell.length_c   1.000
_cell.angle_alpha   90.00
_cell.angle_beta   90.00
_cell.angle_gamma   90.00
#
_symmetry.space_group_name_H-M   'P 1'
#
loop_
_entity.id
_entity.type
_entity.pdbx_description
1 polymer ?
#
loop_
_entity_poly.entity_id
_entity_poly.type
_entity_poly.pdbx_seq_one_letter_code
_entity_poly.pdbx_strand_id
1 'polypeptide(L)'
;MSNFIITKNYEYFKKIGDYNYCTLDDMVLPDEIAYDSETTGLIVRNEDVFCVQLGTKVNNYLIVMYNDDYTFEDLIPYIEHKTLVIHNALFDLKFCYKHNFYPKKVKDTLLASRILYNGDFLVKRHDFKTVMQRELRIEYDKTEQKNIHKVKLSQPSTISYSFNDVDNLIQLKDKLEEKINKGGYTETYNLHNDYIRALAYIEMCGLPISSKKWLNKMKEDELNANNYKKLLEEYIYNNIEKYRNNQLDLFAQDKKIKVSLTSPLQMIKVFKELGIPCKDKDGKDSINESIISKSKHEFVKLWLGYQEANHRVTTFGKNIYDKIENERIYTEFNPMVDTARLSSRKGSINFLNFPADYKTRECFEANEGNVMIVCDWAGQETVIAADLSGDKAMTDSVVNNLDLHCAFARELYPEISDLSDD
;
A
#
# COMPACT_ATOMS: atom_id res chain seq x y z
N MET A 1 21.33 24.33 -16.87
CA MET A 1 20.50 23.78 -17.95
C MET A 1 19.61 24.88 -18.51
N SER A 2 19.20 24.78 -19.78
CA SER A 2 18.27 25.74 -20.36
C SER A 2 16.84 25.22 -20.13
N ASN A 3 15.94 26.10 -19.68
CA ASN A 3 14.55 25.77 -19.41
C ASN A 3 13.66 26.33 -20.53
N PHE A 4 12.78 25.51 -21.09
CA PHE A 4 11.88 25.84 -22.17
C PHE A 4 10.44 25.55 -21.78
N ILE A 5 9.52 26.48 -22.05
CA ILE A 5 8.08 26.23 -21.95
C ILE A 5 7.54 25.88 -23.34
N ILE A 6 6.79 24.81 -23.42
CA ILE A 6 6.10 24.33 -24.62
C ILE A 6 4.60 24.57 -24.42
N THR A 7 4.07 25.55 -25.16
CA THR A 7 2.67 25.98 -25.03
C THR A 7 2.19 26.62 -26.34
N LYS A 8 0.93 26.45 -26.67
CA LYS A 8 0.23 27.19 -27.73
C LYS A 8 -0.13 28.61 -27.29
N ASN A 9 -0.12 28.87 -25.97
CA ASN A 9 -0.53 30.12 -25.37
C ASN A 9 0.64 30.93 -24.78
N TYR A 10 1.71 31.11 -25.57
CA TYR A 10 2.94 31.78 -25.11
C TYR A 10 2.73 33.23 -24.66
N GLU A 11 1.73 33.97 -25.21
CA GLU A 11 1.41 35.33 -24.79
C GLU A 11 0.91 35.41 -23.34
N TYR A 12 0.26 34.37 -22.84
CA TYR A 12 -0.10 34.24 -21.42
C TYR A 12 1.15 34.13 -20.54
N PHE A 13 2.08 33.28 -20.90
CA PHE A 13 3.27 33.03 -20.11
C PHE A 13 4.25 34.21 -20.14
N LYS A 14 4.34 34.98 -21.25
CA LYS A 14 5.11 36.25 -21.33
C LYS A 14 4.67 37.27 -20.29
N LYS A 15 3.41 37.27 -19.88
CA LYS A 15 2.91 38.19 -18.84
C LYS A 15 3.32 37.74 -17.44
N ILE A 16 3.68 36.47 -17.26
CA ILE A 16 4.11 35.91 -15.98
C ILE A 16 5.63 36.09 -15.77
N GLY A 17 6.42 35.97 -16.82
CA GLY A 17 7.86 36.11 -16.75
C GLY A 17 8.54 35.98 -18.11
N ASP A 18 9.87 36.14 -18.10
CA ASP A 18 10.71 35.95 -19.28
C ASP A 18 11.22 34.52 -19.34
N TYR A 19 10.74 33.75 -20.32
CA TYR A 19 11.03 32.33 -20.50
C TYR A 19 11.44 32.04 -21.94
N ASN A 20 12.23 30.97 -22.13
CA ASN A 20 12.48 30.43 -23.46
C ASN A 20 11.27 29.56 -23.89
N TYR A 21 10.95 29.60 -25.17
CA TYR A 21 9.85 28.84 -25.76
C TYR A 21 10.37 27.97 -26.90
N CYS A 22 9.78 26.80 -27.08
CA CYS A 22 9.96 25.94 -28.24
C CYS A 22 8.67 25.13 -28.50
N THR A 23 8.64 24.39 -29.59
CA THR A 23 7.55 23.45 -29.91
C THR A 23 7.92 22.04 -29.47
N LEU A 24 6.97 21.07 -29.56
CA LEU A 24 7.27 19.66 -29.33
C LEU A 24 8.32 19.15 -30.31
N ASP A 25 8.28 19.60 -31.58
CA ASP A 25 9.23 19.19 -32.64
C ASP A 25 10.67 19.70 -32.41
N ASP A 26 10.80 20.80 -31.65
CA ASP A 26 12.10 21.37 -31.33
C ASP A 26 12.82 20.65 -30.15
N MET A 27 12.13 19.71 -29.48
CA MET A 27 12.72 18.98 -28.36
C MET A 27 13.86 18.07 -28.82
N VAL A 28 15.00 18.18 -28.16
CA VAL A 28 16.13 17.26 -28.34
C VAL A 28 16.14 16.27 -27.18
N LEU A 29 15.54 15.11 -27.39
CA LEU A 29 15.39 14.08 -26.37
C LEU A 29 16.31 12.87 -26.62
N PRO A 30 17.28 12.60 -25.72
CA PRO A 30 18.09 11.37 -25.74
C PRO A 30 17.23 10.13 -25.43
N ASP A 31 17.83 8.95 -25.41
CA ASP A 31 17.12 7.70 -25.10
C ASP A 31 16.62 7.63 -23.63
N GLU A 32 17.31 8.26 -22.71
CA GLU A 32 16.92 8.40 -21.31
C GLU A 32 16.56 9.85 -21.01
N ILE A 33 15.36 10.07 -20.50
CA ILE A 33 14.83 11.38 -20.13
C ILE A 33 14.28 11.37 -18.71
N ALA A 34 14.51 12.42 -17.96
CA ALA A 34 13.80 12.67 -16.72
C ALA A 34 12.34 12.99 -17.04
N TYR A 35 11.44 12.49 -16.24
CA TYR A 35 10.00 12.67 -16.39
C TYR A 35 9.36 12.96 -15.02
N ASP A 36 8.50 13.94 -14.98
CA ASP A 36 7.61 14.23 -13.85
C ASP A 36 6.29 14.77 -14.39
N SER A 37 5.20 14.64 -13.63
CA SER A 37 3.89 15.17 -14.02
C SER A 37 3.21 15.90 -12.86
N GLU A 38 2.63 17.06 -13.16
CA GLU A 38 1.79 17.78 -12.23
C GLU A 38 0.31 17.56 -12.56
N THR A 39 -0.46 17.29 -11.52
CA THR A 39 -1.84 16.83 -11.64
C THR A 39 -2.81 17.70 -10.85
N THR A 40 -4.08 17.70 -11.24
CA THR A 40 -5.15 18.44 -10.55
C THR A 40 -5.46 17.88 -9.16
N GLY A 41 -4.97 16.68 -8.84
CA GLY A 41 -5.09 16.04 -7.53
C GLY A 41 -4.44 14.65 -7.52
N LEU A 42 -4.64 13.91 -6.44
CA LEU A 42 -3.93 12.66 -6.19
C LEU A 42 -4.65 11.39 -6.66
N ILE A 43 -5.96 11.48 -6.90
CA ILE A 43 -6.80 10.33 -7.27
C ILE A 43 -6.92 10.25 -8.78
N VAL A 44 -6.07 9.45 -9.41
CA VAL A 44 -5.95 9.35 -10.88
C VAL A 44 -7.29 9.14 -11.60
N ARG A 45 -8.26 8.46 -11.01
CA ARG A 45 -9.58 8.23 -11.63
C ARG A 45 -10.39 9.51 -11.82
N ASN A 46 -10.19 10.50 -10.92
CA ASN A 46 -10.97 11.72 -10.88
C ASN A 46 -10.17 12.94 -11.37
N GLU A 47 -8.86 12.81 -11.47
CA GLU A 47 -7.93 13.90 -11.70
C GLU A 47 -7.18 13.72 -13.02
N ASP A 48 -6.58 14.79 -13.51
CA ASP A 48 -5.84 14.75 -14.78
C ASP A 48 -4.50 15.48 -14.70
N VAL A 49 -3.63 15.19 -15.67
CA VAL A 49 -2.36 15.91 -15.85
C VAL A 49 -2.63 17.29 -16.42
N PHE A 50 -2.03 18.32 -15.84
CA PHE A 50 -2.10 19.68 -16.40
C PHE A 50 -0.76 20.19 -16.94
N CYS A 51 0.35 19.54 -16.59
CA CYS A 51 1.62 19.71 -17.29
C CYS A 51 2.53 18.51 -17.07
N VAL A 52 3.46 18.31 -17.99
CA VAL A 52 4.54 17.32 -17.92
C VAL A 52 5.87 18.03 -17.99
N GLN A 53 6.81 17.61 -17.18
CA GLN A 53 8.18 18.05 -17.21
C GLN A 53 9.07 16.96 -17.79
N LEU A 54 9.92 17.33 -18.77
CA LEU A 54 10.95 16.46 -19.30
C LEU A 54 12.32 17.11 -19.06
N GLY A 55 13.25 16.32 -18.55
CA GLY A 55 14.63 16.78 -18.29
C GLY A 55 15.65 15.94 -19.05
N THR A 56 16.68 16.60 -19.53
CA THR A 56 17.89 15.98 -20.11
C THR A 56 19.12 16.47 -19.33
N LYS A 57 20.33 16.08 -19.76
CA LYS A 57 21.56 16.64 -19.16
C LYS A 57 21.82 18.11 -19.54
N VAL A 58 21.08 18.66 -20.49
CA VAL A 58 21.33 20.00 -21.06
C VAL A 58 20.10 20.90 -20.94
N ASN A 59 18.93 20.39 -21.25
CA ASN A 59 17.68 21.13 -21.33
C ASN A 59 16.58 20.50 -20.48
N ASN A 60 15.70 21.36 -19.95
CA ASN A 60 14.43 20.97 -19.34
C ASN A 60 13.28 21.58 -20.17
N TYR A 61 12.21 20.81 -20.30
CA TYR A 61 11.01 21.18 -21.05
C TYR A 61 9.79 21.07 -20.14
N LEU A 62 8.96 22.09 -20.08
CA LEU A 62 7.69 22.14 -19.38
C LEU A 62 6.58 22.21 -20.43
N ILE A 63 5.85 21.13 -20.59
CA ILE A 63 4.77 20.98 -21.56
C ILE A 63 3.43 21.29 -20.86
N VAL A 64 2.74 22.33 -21.32
CA VAL A 64 1.45 22.78 -20.76
C VAL A 64 0.31 21.98 -21.37
N MET A 65 -0.60 21.45 -20.53
CA MET A 65 -1.69 20.53 -20.93
C MET A 65 -3.06 20.97 -20.41
N TYR A 66 -3.34 22.27 -20.35
CA TYR A 66 -4.63 22.81 -19.94
C TYR A 66 -4.99 24.08 -20.73
N ASN A 67 -6.25 24.48 -20.68
CA ASN A 67 -6.78 25.67 -21.39
C ASN A 67 -6.54 25.60 -22.91
N ASP A 68 -6.97 24.50 -23.54
CA ASP A 68 -6.86 24.24 -24.98
C ASP A 68 -5.41 24.25 -25.52
N ASP A 69 -4.44 23.97 -24.66
CA ASP A 69 -3.03 23.78 -25.01
C ASP A 69 -2.76 22.38 -25.56
N TYR A 70 -1.60 21.81 -25.34
CA TYR A 70 -1.29 20.44 -25.72
C TYR A 70 -2.08 19.42 -24.89
N THR A 71 -2.30 18.24 -25.45
CA THR A 71 -2.86 17.08 -24.75
C THR A 71 -1.74 16.11 -24.39
N PHE A 72 -2.02 15.14 -23.54
CA PHE A 72 -1.06 14.08 -23.24
C PHE A 72 -0.77 13.23 -24.48
N GLU A 73 -1.77 13.02 -25.32
CA GLU A 73 -1.69 12.28 -26.57
C GLU A 73 -0.76 12.94 -27.59
N ASP A 74 -0.68 14.29 -27.62
CA ASP A 74 0.26 15.03 -28.46
C ASP A 74 1.72 14.75 -28.06
N LEU A 75 1.99 14.44 -26.78
CA LEU A 75 3.34 14.18 -26.26
C LEU A 75 3.80 12.74 -26.51
N ILE A 76 2.89 11.75 -26.52
CA ILE A 76 3.22 10.32 -26.61
C ILE A 76 4.23 10.00 -27.72
N PRO A 77 4.09 10.48 -28.98
CA PRO A 77 5.00 10.15 -30.07
C PRO A 77 6.47 10.48 -29.81
N TYR A 78 6.72 11.47 -28.96
CA TYR A 78 8.09 11.94 -28.64
C TYR A 78 8.73 11.11 -27.52
N ILE A 79 7.94 10.48 -26.65
CA ILE A 79 8.41 9.78 -25.44
C ILE A 79 8.19 8.26 -25.46
N GLU A 80 7.38 7.71 -26.36
CA GLU A 80 6.96 6.30 -26.34
C GLU A 80 8.11 5.27 -26.42
N HIS A 81 9.23 5.66 -27.01
CA HIS A 81 10.41 4.79 -27.15
C HIS A 81 11.52 5.13 -26.14
N LYS A 82 11.31 6.12 -25.28
CA LYS A 82 12.30 6.59 -24.32
C LYS A 82 12.29 5.74 -23.04
N THR A 83 13.40 5.73 -22.34
CA THR A 83 13.48 5.28 -20.96
C THR A 83 13.12 6.45 -20.05
N LEU A 84 12.06 6.32 -19.27
CA LEU A 84 11.64 7.36 -18.34
C LEU A 84 12.36 7.21 -17.00
N VAL A 85 13.11 8.22 -16.61
CA VAL A 85 13.74 8.34 -15.29
C VAL A 85 12.79 9.17 -14.41
N ILE A 86 12.28 8.57 -13.37
CA ILE A 86 11.23 9.15 -12.52
C ILE A 86 11.65 9.02 -11.05
N HIS A 87 11.17 9.92 -10.20
CA HIS A 87 11.27 9.76 -8.75
C HIS A 87 9.92 9.44 -8.14
N ASN A 88 9.69 8.20 -7.71
CA ASN A 88 8.39 7.66 -7.27
C ASN A 88 7.43 7.37 -8.45
N ALA A 89 7.93 6.59 -9.39
CA ALA A 89 7.26 6.27 -10.64
C ALA A 89 5.85 5.68 -10.47
N LEU A 90 5.53 5.07 -9.33
CA LEU A 90 4.20 4.53 -9.05
C LEU A 90 3.08 5.57 -9.20
N PHE A 91 3.37 6.84 -8.90
CA PHE A 91 2.42 7.92 -9.06
C PHE A 91 2.21 8.28 -10.53
N ASP A 92 3.29 8.65 -11.23
CA ASP A 92 3.25 9.15 -12.60
C ASP A 92 2.78 8.10 -13.61
N LEU A 93 3.18 6.86 -13.42
CA LEU A 93 2.77 5.75 -14.28
C LEU A 93 1.26 5.56 -14.32
N LYS A 94 0.56 5.80 -13.23
CA LYS A 94 -0.92 5.70 -13.21
C LYS A 94 -1.56 6.73 -14.14
N PHE A 95 -1.03 7.94 -14.17
CA PHE A 95 -1.49 8.97 -15.10
C PHE A 95 -1.10 8.67 -16.55
N CYS A 96 0.11 8.14 -16.79
CA CYS A 96 0.47 7.62 -18.11
C CYS A 96 -0.54 6.56 -18.59
N TYR A 97 -0.91 5.60 -17.73
CA TYR A 97 -1.84 4.52 -18.08
C TYR A 97 -3.27 5.04 -18.31
N LYS A 98 -3.70 6.08 -17.61
CA LYS A 98 -4.98 6.75 -17.85
C LYS A 98 -5.09 7.25 -19.30
N HIS A 99 -3.99 7.74 -19.88
CA HIS A 99 -3.88 8.20 -21.25
C HIS A 99 -3.44 7.09 -22.24
N ASN A 100 -3.59 5.80 -21.86
CA ASN A 100 -3.20 4.64 -22.66
C ASN A 100 -1.71 4.63 -23.05
N PHE A 101 -0.87 5.34 -22.34
CA PHE A 101 0.57 5.33 -22.51
C PHE A 101 1.22 4.38 -21.51
N TYR A 102 1.86 3.31 -22.01
CA TYR A 102 2.52 2.27 -21.21
C TYR A 102 4.04 2.29 -21.44
N PRO A 103 4.81 3.06 -20.67
CA PRO A 103 6.26 3.15 -20.85
C PRO A 103 6.92 1.77 -20.79
N LYS A 104 7.73 1.43 -21.82
CA LYS A 104 8.40 0.12 -21.89
C LYS A 104 9.56 0.01 -20.91
N LYS A 105 10.23 1.13 -20.62
CA LYS A 105 11.38 1.18 -19.72
C LYS A 105 11.24 2.33 -18.74
N VAL A 106 11.41 2.03 -17.48
CA VAL A 106 11.33 2.99 -16.37
C VAL A 106 12.54 2.78 -15.46
N LYS A 107 13.08 3.85 -14.90
CA LYS A 107 14.11 3.84 -13.88
C LYS A 107 13.66 4.73 -12.72
N ASP A 108 13.30 4.11 -11.60
CA ASP A 108 12.80 4.82 -10.43
C ASP A 108 13.93 5.11 -9.43
N THR A 109 14.25 6.39 -9.25
CA THR A 109 15.31 6.83 -8.33
C THR A 109 14.91 6.71 -6.85
N LEU A 110 13.62 6.67 -6.52
CA LEU A 110 13.15 6.35 -5.16
C LEU A 110 13.42 4.88 -4.82
N LEU A 111 13.12 3.95 -5.74
CA LEU A 111 13.43 2.53 -5.57
C LEU A 111 14.95 2.29 -5.50
N ALA A 112 15.73 2.95 -6.38
CA ALA A 112 17.19 2.90 -6.30
C ALA A 112 17.71 3.28 -4.92
N SER A 113 17.20 4.39 -4.38
CA SER A 113 17.56 4.86 -3.04
C SER A 113 17.14 3.87 -1.95
N ARG A 114 15.95 3.28 -2.04
CA ARG A 114 15.46 2.29 -1.07
C ARG A 114 16.29 1.00 -1.10
N ILE A 115 16.66 0.50 -2.28
CA ILE A 115 17.49 -0.69 -2.42
C ILE A 115 18.88 -0.46 -1.80
N LEU A 116 19.50 0.67 -2.09
CA LEU A 116 20.84 1.00 -1.59
C LEU A 116 20.92 1.13 -0.07
N TYR A 117 19.86 1.66 0.54
CA TYR A 117 19.86 1.99 1.96
C TYR A 117 18.83 1.15 2.75
N ASN A 118 18.43 -0.01 2.19
CA ASN A 118 17.56 -0.93 2.90
C ASN A 118 18.24 -1.46 4.17
N GLY A 119 17.53 -1.38 5.30
CA GLY A 119 18.06 -1.77 6.61
C GLY A 119 19.01 -0.77 7.27
N ASP A 120 19.34 0.35 6.63
CA ASP A 120 20.10 1.43 7.27
C ASP A 120 19.16 2.31 8.13
N PHE A 121 19.21 2.11 9.43
CA PHE A 121 18.37 2.84 10.39
C PHE A 121 18.65 4.35 10.45
N LEU A 122 19.76 4.82 9.88
CA LEU A 122 20.09 6.23 9.80
C LEU A 122 19.42 6.90 8.58
N VAL A 123 19.07 6.13 7.55
CA VAL A 123 18.45 6.62 6.32
C VAL A 123 16.95 6.32 6.34
N LYS A 124 16.16 7.23 6.93
CA LYS A 124 14.69 7.05 7.09
C LYS A 124 13.86 7.67 5.96
N ARG A 125 14.46 8.53 5.13
CA ARG A 125 13.73 9.31 4.12
C ARG A 125 14.33 9.12 2.75
N HIS A 126 13.44 8.91 1.77
CA HIS A 126 13.77 8.68 0.37
C HIS A 126 12.99 9.64 -0.57
N ASP A 127 12.41 10.72 -0.02
CA ASP A 127 11.78 11.76 -0.83
C ASP A 127 12.84 12.48 -1.68
N PHE A 128 12.42 13.04 -2.82
CA PHE A 128 13.30 13.62 -3.83
C PHE A 128 14.32 14.61 -3.25
N LYS A 129 13.84 15.59 -2.45
CA LYS A 129 14.70 16.58 -1.80
C LYS A 129 15.80 15.93 -0.94
N THR A 130 15.41 14.95 -0.11
CA THR A 130 16.36 14.26 0.78
C THR A 130 17.38 13.45 0.00
N VAL A 131 16.95 12.77 -1.08
CA VAL A 131 17.86 11.99 -1.93
C VAL A 131 18.81 12.89 -2.69
N MET A 132 18.32 14.00 -3.29
CA MET A 132 19.15 14.98 -3.99
C MET A 132 20.22 15.57 -3.07
N GLN A 133 19.86 15.97 -1.87
CA GLN A 133 20.83 16.52 -0.90
C GLN A 133 21.87 15.47 -0.48
N ARG A 134 21.44 14.23 -0.23
CA ARG A 134 22.34 13.15 0.19
C ARG A 134 23.31 12.73 -0.92
N GLU A 135 22.84 12.61 -2.15
CA GLU A 135 23.62 12.05 -3.26
C GLU A 135 24.41 13.12 -4.02
N LEU A 136 23.81 14.27 -4.26
CA LEU A 136 24.39 15.33 -5.10
C LEU A 136 24.73 16.60 -4.33
N ARG A 137 24.34 16.72 -3.04
CA ARG A 137 24.50 17.92 -2.22
C ARG A 137 23.75 19.14 -2.77
N ILE A 138 22.63 18.89 -3.45
CA ILE A 138 21.76 19.93 -4.01
C ILE A 138 20.57 20.11 -3.07
N GLU A 139 20.27 21.36 -2.71
CA GLU A 139 19.10 21.71 -1.93
C GLU A 139 17.98 22.22 -2.86
N TYR A 140 16.76 21.69 -2.67
CA TYR A 140 15.58 22.12 -3.38
C TYR A 140 14.56 22.73 -2.44
N ASP A 141 13.95 23.83 -2.88
CA ASP A 141 12.78 24.40 -2.23
C ASP A 141 11.51 23.69 -2.72
N LYS A 142 10.74 23.12 -1.79
CA LYS A 142 9.46 22.46 -2.05
C LYS A 142 8.26 23.23 -1.50
N THR A 143 8.39 24.52 -1.29
CA THR A 143 7.34 25.37 -0.71
C THR A 143 6.07 25.32 -1.57
N GLU A 144 6.19 25.29 -2.89
CA GLU A 144 5.07 25.31 -3.83
C GLU A 144 4.37 23.94 -4.02
N GLN A 145 4.97 22.84 -3.59
CA GLN A 145 4.42 21.49 -3.79
C GLN A 145 2.95 21.33 -3.31
N LYS A 146 2.56 22.07 -2.28
CA LYS A 146 1.20 22.01 -1.73
C LYS A 146 0.21 22.93 -2.47
N ASN A 147 0.70 23.85 -3.25
CA ASN A 147 -0.09 24.90 -3.90
C ASN A 147 -0.26 24.70 -5.40
N ILE A 148 0.66 23.99 -6.05
CA ILE A 148 0.74 23.88 -7.50
C ILE A 148 -0.54 23.35 -8.15
N HIS A 149 -1.20 22.36 -7.53
CA HIS A 149 -2.48 21.82 -8.00
C HIS A 149 -3.63 22.84 -7.99
N LYS A 150 -3.52 23.90 -7.16
CA LYS A 150 -4.55 24.96 -7.05
C LYS A 150 -4.28 26.11 -8.02
N VAL A 151 -3.05 26.56 -8.06
CA VAL A 151 -2.65 27.75 -8.82
C VAL A 151 -2.08 27.38 -10.19
N LYS A 152 -1.76 26.09 -10.41
CA LYS A 152 -1.14 25.59 -11.63
C LYS A 152 0.12 26.41 -11.99
N LEU A 153 0.33 26.73 -13.26
CA LEU A 153 1.47 27.50 -13.78
C LEU A 153 1.16 29.01 -13.88
N SER A 154 0.37 29.56 -12.96
CA SER A 154 -0.01 30.98 -13.02
C SER A 154 0.96 31.94 -12.35
N GLN A 155 2.04 31.43 -11.74
CA GLN A 155 3.01 32.22 -11.00
C GLN A 155 4.45 31.78 -11.36
N PRO A 156 5.44 32.70 -11.35
CA PRO A 156 6.85 32.35 -11.61
C PRO A 156 7.38 31.27 -10.67
N SER A 157 6.95 31.27 -9.40
CA SER A 157 7.39 30.29 -8.41
C SER A 157 6.95 28.85 -8.76
N THR A 158 5.71 28.67 -9.25
CA THR A 158 5.20 27.34 -9.66
C THR A 158 5.84 26.86 -10.95
N ILE A 159 6.15 27.74 -11.89
CA ILE A 159 6.90 27.40 -13.11
C ILE A 159 8.31 26.98 -12.76
N SER A 160 9.00 27.74 -11.89
CA SER A 160 10.34 27.38 -11.42
C SER A 160 10.34 26.05 -10.64
N TYR A 161 9.34 25.84 -9.80
CA TYR A 161 9.16 24.59 -9.05
C TYR A 161 9.05 23.39 -10.00
N SER A 162 8.20 23.49 -11.05
CA SER A 162 8.00 22.40 -12.01
C SER A 162 9.30 21.99 -12.73
N PHE A 163 10.20 22.93 -13.05
CA PHE A 163 11.50 22.56 -13.60
C PHE A 163 12.40 21.83 -12.60
N ASN A 164 12.28 22.14 -11.31
CA ASN A 164 13.15 21.55 -10.29
C ASN A 164 12.95 20.03 -10.15
N ASP A 165 11.76 19.49 -10.43
CA ASP A 165 11.48 18.06 -10.23
C ASP A 165 12.14 17.18 -11.31
N VAL A 166 12.57 17.74 -12.44
CA VAL A 166 13.35 17.03 -13.47
C VAL A 166 14.81 17.51 -13.55
N ASP A 167 15.11 18.67 -12.96
CA ASP A 167 16.46 19.20 -12.96
C ASP A 167 17.41 18.28 -12.18
N ASN A 168 18.53 17.92 -12.80
CA ASN A 168 19.50 16.98 -12.24
C ASN A 168 19.01 15.54 -11.95
N LEU A 169 17.78 15.17 -12.33
CA LEU A 169 17.26 13.81 -12.07
C LEU A 169 18.05 12.74 -12.83
N ILE A 170 18.51 13.03 -14.06
CA ILE A 170 19.40 12.12 -14.81
C ILE A 170 20.74 11.96 -14.08
N GLN A 171 21.31 13.05 -13.56
CA GLN A 171 22.57 12.98 -12.79
C GLN A 171 22.38 12.19 -11.49
N LEU A 172 21.24 12.36 -10.82
CA LEU A 172 20.89 11.57 -9.64
C LEU A 172 20.81 10.09 -9.97
N LYS A 173 20.10 9.72 -11.06
CA LYS A 173 19.99 8.34 -11.54
C LYS A 173 21.38 7.75 -11.82
N ASP A 174 22.24 8.46 -12.55
CA ASP A 174 23.62 8.01 -12.86
C ASP A 174 24.41 7.72 -11.57
N LYS A 175 24.29 8.59 -10.57
CA LYS A 175 24.96 8.42 -9.27
C LYS A 175 24.45 7.23 -8.47
N LEU A 176 23.13 7.02 -8.46
CA LEU A 176 22.53 5.89 -7.77
C LEU A 176 22.86 4.57 -8.46
N GLU A 177 22.81 4.52 -9.81
CA GLU A 177 23.18 3.34 -10.59
C GLU A 177 24.65 2.96 -10.41
N GLU A 178 25.57 3.93 -10.33
CA GLU A 178 26.96 3.66 -9.99
C GLU A 178 27.09 2.89 -8.67
N LYS A 179 26.34 3.32 -7.64
CA LYS A 179 26.34 2.65 -6.32
C LYS A 179 25.66 1.28 -6.36
N ILE A 180 24.54 1.16 -7.09
CA ILE A 180 23.82 -0.11 -7.28
C ILE A 180 24.74 -1.14 -7.95
N ASN A 181 25.42 -0.76 -9.01
CA ASN A 181 26.36 -1.63 -9.72
C ASN A 181 27.53 -2.06 -8.83
N LYS A 182 28.12 -1.12 -8.07
CA LYS A 182 29.19 -1.43 -7.10
C LYS A 182 28.71 -2.36 -5.97
N GLY A 183 27.46 -2.21 -5.54
CA GLY A 183 26.86 -3.04 -4.51
C GLY A 183 26.37 -4.41 -4.98
N GLY A 184 26.38 -4.69 -6.29
CA GLY A 184 25.88 -5.94 -6.86
C GLY A 184 24.34 -6.03 -6.91
N TYR A 185 23.63 -4.89 -6.84
CA TYR A 185 22.17 -4.85 -6.78
C TYR A 185 21.48 -4.58 -8.12
N THR A 186 22.21 -4.69 -9.23
CA THR A 186 21.70 -4.33 -10.59
C THR A 186 20.49 -5.16 -10.97
N GLU A 187 20.51 -6.48 -10.76
CA GLU A 187 19.38 -7.36 -11.08
C GLU A 187 18.16 -7.03 -10.22
N THR A 188 18.36 -6.81 -8.93
CA THR A 188 17.29 -6.40 -7.99
C THR A 188 16.66 -5.07 -8.44
N TYR A 189 17.49 -4.10 -8.83
CA TYR A 189 16.98 -2.81 -9.29
C TYR A 189 16.18 -2.93 -10.60
N ASN A 190 16.65 -3.72 -11.55
CA ASN A 190 15.94 -3.98 -12.80
C ASN A 190 14.60 -4.67 -12.54
N LEU A 191 14.58 -5.69 -11.68
CA LEU A 191 13.35 -6.37 -11.28
C LEU A 191 12.35 -5.41 -10.64
N HIS A 192 12.80 -4.54 -9.76
CA HIS A 192 11.92 -3.55 -9.12
C HIS A 192 11.39 -2.49 -10.10
N ASN A 193 12.15 -2.11 -11.12
CA ASN A 193 11.67 -1.22 -12.18
C ASN A 193 10.61 -1.87 -13.08
N ASP A 194 10.71 -3.16 -13.35
CA ASP A 194 9.65 -3.90 -14.04
C ASP A 194 8.42 -4.11 -13.14
N TYR A 195 8.65 -4.45 -11.88
CA TYR A 195 7.62 -4.62 -10.88
C TYR A 195 6.79 -3.35 -10.65
N ILE A 196 7.41 -2.17 -10.56
CA ILE A 196 6.67 -0.93 -10.29
C ILE A 196 5.67 -0.60 -11.39
N ARG A 197 5.96 -0.97 -12.65
CA ARG A 197 5.06 -0.83 -13.79
C ARG A 197 3.83 -1.73 -13.63
N ALA A 198 4.04 -2.99 -13.24
CA ALA A 198 2.96 -3.91 -12.96
C ALA A 198 2.12 -3.45 -11.76
N LEU A 199 2.77 -2.94 -10.71
CA LEU A 199 2.09 -2.45 -9.52
C LEU A 199 1.20 -1.22 -9.81
N ALA A 200 1.70 -0.28 -10.63
CA ALA A 200 0.90 0.86 -11.08
C ALA A 200 -0.36 0.41 -11.83
N TYR A 201 -0.23 -0.61 -12.68
CA TYR A 201 -1.37 -1.19 -13.41
C TYR A 201 -2.37 -1.85 -12.46
N ILE A 202 -1.90 -2.59 -11.45
CA ILE A 202 -2.75 -3.22 -10.44
C ILE A 202 -3.53 -2.15 -9.65
N GLU A 203 -2.87 -1.06 -9.22
CA GLU A 203 -3.56 0.05 -8.54
C GLU A 203 -4.61 0.74 -9.43
N MET A 204 -4.34 0.87 -10.72
CA MET A 204 -5.28 1.44 -11.69
C MET A 204 -6.50 0.54 -11.91
N CYS A 205 -6.27 -0.77 -12.07
CA CYS A 205 -7.34 -1.72 -12.31
C CYS A 205 -8.27 -1.86 -11.10
N GLY A 206 -7.72 -1.81 -9.89
CA GLY A 206 -8.46 -2.17 -8.68
C GLY A 206 -8.88 -3.64 -8.68
N LEU A 207 -9.53 -4.07 -7.61
CA LEU A 207 -10.00 -5.44 -7.43
C LEU A 207 -11.52 -5.50 -7.63
N PRO A 208 -12.06 -6.35 -8.53
CA PRO A 208 -13.49 -6.47 -8.71
C PRO A 208 -14.15 -7.10 -7.48
N ILE A 209 -15.28 -6.54 -7.08
CA ILE A 209 -16.03 -6.93 -5.88
C ILE A 209 -17.53 -6.73 -6.11
N SER A 210 -18.33 -7.67 -5.65
CA SER A 210 -19.78 -7.53 -5.67
C SER A 210 -20.26 -6.73 -4.46
N SER A 211 -20.73 -5.51 -4.68
CA SER A 211 -21.29 -4.63 -3.65
C SER A 211 -22.47 -5.30 -2.95
N LYS A 212 -23.30 -6.04 -3.70
CA LYS A 212 -24.45 -6.80 -3.17
C LYS A 212 -24.02 -7.91 -2.22
N LYS A 213 -23.01 -8.72 -2.59
CA LYS A 213 -22.50 -9.79 -1.73
C LYS A 213 -21.85 -9.21 -0.48
N TRP A 214 -21.07 -8.13 -0.64
CA TRP A 214 -20.45 -7.45 0.48
C TRP A 214 -21.46 -6.89 1.46
N LEU A 215 -22.54 -6.27 0.98
CA LEU A 215 -23.62 -5.76 1.82
C LEU A 215 -24.30 -6.88 2.62
N ASN A 216 -24.55 -8.05 2.01
CA ASN A 216 -25.13 -9.19 2.68
C ASN A 216 -24.19 -9.74 3.76
N LYS A 217 -22.90 -9.91 3.44
CA LYS A 217 -21.88 -10.32 4.39
C LYS A 217 -21.80 -9.35 5.58
N MET A 218 -21.79 -8.04 5.31
CA MET A 218 -21.76 -7.02 6.35
C MET A 218 -22.93 -7.14 7.33
N LYS A 219 -24.15 -7.38 6.83
CA LYS A 219 -25.33 -7.59 7.68
C LYS A 219 -25.22 -8.85 8.54
N GLU A 220 -24.67 -9.93 7.99
CA GLU A 220 -24.40 -11.16 8.76
C GLU A 220 -23.36 -10.94 9.85
N ASP A 221 -22.27 -10.25 9.53
CA ASP A 221 -21.21 -9.92 10.49
C ASP A 221 -21.75 -9.04 11.64
N GLU A 222 -22.60 -8.05 11.31
CA GLU A 222 -23.27 -7.21 12.32
C GLU A 222 -24.21 -8.05 13.21
N LEU A 223 -24.97 -8.96 12.62
CA LEU A 223 -25.85 -9.86 13.39
C LEU A 223 -25.03 -10.75 14.33
N ASN A 224 -23.95 -11.34 13.84
CA ASN A 224 -23.07 -12.19 14.64
C ASN A 224 -22.41 -11.40 15.79
N ALA A 225 -21.89 -10.21 15.52
CA ALA A 225 -21.30 -9.34 16.55
C ALA A 225 -22.33 -8.96 17.63
N ASN A 226 -23.56 -8.64 17.22
CA ASN A 226 -24.64 -8.32 18.14
C ASN A 226 -25.07 -9.53 18.98
N ASN A 227 -25.09 -10.73 18.40
CA ASN A 227 -25.39 -11.97 19.12
C ASN A 227 -24.33 -12.25 20.19
N TYR A 228 -23.04 -12.22 19.84
CA TYR A 228 -21.97 -12.38 20.83
C TYR A 228 -21.99 -11.30 21.91
N LYS A 229 -22.28 -10.05 21.51
CA LYS A 229 -22.42 -8.95 22.46
C LYS A 229 -23.51 -9.24 23.49
N LYS A 230 -24.70 -9.66 23.05
CA LYS A 230 -25.80 -10.02 23.95
C LYS A 230 -25.41 -11.16 24.88
N LEU A 231 -24.78 -12.21 24.37
CA LEU A 231 -24.34 -13.33 25.19
C LEU A 231 -23.32 -12.91 26.26
N LEU A 232 -22.38 -12.04 25.92
CA LEU A 232 -21.41 -11.50 26.86
C LEU A 232 -22.08 -10.60 27.92
N GLU A 233 -22.97 -9.71 27.49
CA GLU A 233 -23.72 -8.83 28.41
C GLU A 233 -24.56 -9.65 29.38
N GLU A 234 -25.22 -10.67 28.90
CA GLU A 234 -26.03 -11.62 29.72
C GLU A 234 -25.11 -12.40 30.66
N TYR A 235 -23.98 -12.91 30.19
CA TYR A 235 -23.03 -13.63 31.01
C TYR A 235 -22.49 -12.77 32.15
N ILE A 236 -22.05 -11.53 31.85
CA ILE A 236 -21.56 -10.58 32.87
C ILE A 236 -22.65 -10.21 33.87
N TYR A 237 -23.87 -9.94 33.38
CA TYR A 237 -25.00 -9.59 34.24
C TYR A 237 -25.34 -10.73 35.23
N ASN A 238 -25.33 -11.97 34.78
CA ASN A 238 -25.69 -13.10 35.62
C ASN A 238 -24.60 -13.46 36.64
N ASN A 239 -23.33 -13.30 36.29
CA ASN A 239 -22.22 -13.81 37.10
C ASN A 239 -21.50 -12.72 37.92
N ILE A 240 -21.66 -11.41 37.61
CA ILE A 240 -20.94 -10.35 38.33
C ILE A 240 -21.93 -9.25 38.77
N GLU A 241 -22.38 -9.33 40.00
CA GLU A 241 -23.42 -8.45 40.55
C GLU A 241 -23.09 -6.97 40.46
N LYS A 242 -21.87 -6.56 40.76
CA LYS A 242 -21.45 -5.16 40.73
C LYS A 242 -21.53 -4.50 39.33
N TYR A 243 -21.59 -5.28 38.26
CA TYR A 243 -21.72 -4.78 36.89
C TYR A 243 -23.16 -4.78 36.38
N ARG A 244 -24.13 -5.17 37.18
CA ARG A 244 -25.56 -5.04 36.85
C ARG A 244 -25.95 -3.57 36.79
N ASN A 245 -26.64 -3.19 35.73
CA ASN A 245 -27.28 -1.89 35.69
C ASN A 245 -28.74 -2.04 36.15
N ASN A 246 -29.02 -1.62 37.37
CA ASN A 246 -30.33 -1.73 37.98
C ASN A 246 -31.24 -0.51 37.68
N GLN A 247 -30.91 0.34 36.74
CA GLN A 247 -31.84 1.37 36.28
C GLN A 247 -33.03 0.68 35.61
N LEU A 248 -34.20 0.79 36.27
CA LEU A 248 -35.47 0.34 35.75
C LEU A 248 -35.84 1.13 34.49
N ASP A 249 -35.48 0.61 33.35
CA ASP A 249 -36.05 1.03 32.06
C ASP A 249 -37.36 0.22 31.92
N LEU A 250 -38.50 0.85 32.21
CA LEU A 250 -39.86 0.21 32.25
C LEU A 250 -40.23 -0.47 30.95
N PHE A 251 -39.46 -0.26 29.86
CA PHE A 251 -39.72 -0.78 28.53
C PHE A 251 -38.58 -1.64 27.95
N ALA A 252 -37.43 -1.78 28.64
CA ALA A 252 -36.31 -2.55 28.12
C ALA A 252 -36.25 -3.94 28.75
N GLN A 253 -36.45 -4.97 27.93
CA GLN A 253 -36.25 -6.38 28.32
C GLN A 253 -34.76 -6.77 28.39
N ASP A 254 -33.82 -5.90 27.98
CA ASP A 254 -32.42 -6.23 27.90
C ASP A 254 -31.68 -6.02 29.21
N LYS A 255 -30.92 -7.03 29.64
CA LYS A 255 -30.02 -6.99 30.81
C LYS A 255 -28.86 -6.07 30.53
N LYS A 256 -28.92 -4.82 30.99
CA LYS A 256 -27.85 -3.82 30.78
C LYS A 256 -26.73 -4.00 31.79
N ILE A 257 -25.49 -3.86 31.32
CA ILE A 257 -24.28 -3.88 32.15
C ILE A 257 -23.61 -2.50 32.23
N LYS A 258 -22.85 -2.27 33.32
CA LYS A 258 -22.09 -1.01 33.58
C LYS A 258 -20.68 -1.00 33.00
N VAL A 259 -20.32 -1.99 32.17
CA VAL A 259 -19.00 -2.08 31.57
C VAL A 259 -19.09 -2.01 30.06
N SER A 260 -18.08 -1.40 29.43
CA SER A 260 -17.96 -1.35 27.97
C SER A 260 -17.12 -2.53 27.46
N LEU A 261 -17.69 -3.33 26.59
CA LEU A 261 -16.98 -4.44 25.92
C LEU A 261 -15.84 -3.95 24.99
N THR A 262 -15.87 -2.68 24.58
CA THR A 262 -14.82 -2.09 23.73
C THR A 262 -13.65 -1.50 24.54
N SER A 263 -13.75 -1.48 25.90
CA SER A 263 -12.70 -0.97 26.75
C SER A 263 -11.83 -2.10 27.31
N PRO A 264 -10.56 -2.26 26.85
CA PRO A 264 -9.65 -3.30 27.34
C PRO A 264 -9.46 -3.24 28.86
N LEU A 265 -9.36 -2.03 29.42
CA LEU A 265 -9.16 -1.84 30.86
C LEU A 265 -10.35 -2.30 31.69
N GLN A 266 -11.57 -2.09 31.20
CA GLN A 266 -12.77 -2.56 31.88
C GLN A 266 -12.93 -4.08 31.74
N MET A 267 -12.61 -4.62 30.57
CA MET A 267 -12.65 -6.05 30.34
C MET A 267 -11.60 -6.83 31.15
N ILE A 268 -10.39 -6.29 31.33
CA ILE A 268 -9.40 -6.88 32.25
C ILE A 268 -9.99 -7.05 33.67
N LYS A 269 -10.75 -6.05 34.14
CA LYS A 269 -11.41 -6.16 35.45
C LYS A 269 -12.47 -7.27 35.46
N VAL A 270 -13.24 -7.42 34.39
CA VAL A 270 -14.21 -8.52 34.23
C VAL A 270 -13.52 -9.88 34.27
N PHE A 271 -12.42 -10.04 33.51
CA PHE A 271 -11.63 -11.29 33.52
C PHE A 271 -11.11 -11.65 34.91
N LYS A 272 -10.63 -10.66 35.67
CA LYS A 272 -10.15 -10.86 37.05
C LYS A 272 -11.29 -11.26 38.00
N GLU A 273 -12.47 -10.66 37.88
CA GLU A 273 -13.62 -11.04 38.70
C GLU A 273 -14.11 -12.46 38.44
N LEU A 274 -13.98 -12.93 37.19
CA LEU A 274 -14.28 -14.31 36.80
C LEU A 274 -13.14 -15.29 37.15
N GLY A 275 -12.06 -14.83 37.77
CA GLY A 275 -10.89 -15.67 38.11
C GLY A 275 -10.12 -16.17 36.89
N ILE A 276 -10.26 -15.51 35.72
CA ILE A 276 -9.58 -15.91 34.50
C ILE A 276 -8.18 -15.29 34.46
N PRO A 277 -7.11 -16.12 34.31
CA PRO A 277 -5.74 -15.58 34.20
C PRO A 277 -5.59 -14.65 32.99
N CYS A 278 -5.09 -13.45 33.21
CA CYS A 278 -4.91 -12.41 32.19
C CYS A 278 -3.60 -11.65 32.35
N LYS A 279 -2.48 -12.36 32.63
CA LYS A 279 -1.15 -11.78 32.75
C LYS A 279 -0.23 -12.29 31.65
N ASP A 280 0.54 -11.37 31.06
CA ASP A 280 1.59 -11.71 30.10
C ASP A 280 2.86 -12.25 30.81
N LYS A 281 3.92 -12.49 30.02
CA LYS A 281 5.21 -13.03 30.51
C LYS A 281 5.90 -12.08 31.50
N ASP A 282 5.63 -10.78 31.41
CA ASP A 282 6.21 -9.74 32.24
C ASP A 282 5.32 -9.43 33.47
N GLY A 283 4.26 -10.20 33.67
CA GLY A 283 3.32 -10.02 34.77
C GLY A 283 2.32 -8.86 34.57
N LYS A 284 2.28 -8.24 33.39
CA LYS A 284 1.37 -7.17 33.04
C LYS A 284 0.02 -7.72 32.61
N ASP A 285 -1.05 -7.03 33.04
CA ASP A 285 -2.42 -7.42 32.69
C ASP A 285 -2.67 -7.28 31.17
N SER A 286 -3.16 -8.35 30.55
CA SER A 286 -3.48 -8.38 29.12
C SER A 286 -4.58 -9.41 28.82
N ILE A 287 -5.48 -9.08 27.92
CA ILE A 287 -6.52 -9.96 27.40
C ILE A 287 -6.29 -10.27 25.90
N ASN A 288 -5.04 -10.22 25.47
CA ASN A 288 -4.67 -10.66 24.13
C ASN A 288 -4.95 -12.15 23.96
N GLU A 289 -5.39 -12.54 22.78
CA GLU A 289 -5.72 -13.93 22.44
C GLU A 289 -4.64 -14.93 22.87
N SER A 290 -3.36 -14.65 22.58
CA SER A 290 -2.22 -15.50 22.92
C SER A 290 -2.09 -15.81 24.42
N ILE A 291 -2.71 -15.00 25.28
CA ILE A 291 -2.67 -15.13 26.74
C ILE A 291 -3.90 -15.88 27.21
N ILE A 292 -5.09 -15.40 26.82
CA ILE A 292 -6.37 -15.87 27.36
C ILE A 292 -6.84 -17.20 26.71
N SER A 293 -6.43 -17.51 25.48
CA SER A 293 -6.82 -18.75 24.76
C SER A 293 -6.40 -20.04 25.48
N LYS A 294 -5.41 -19.95 26.38
CA LYS A 294 -5.00 -21.07 27.24
C LYS A 294 -6.06 -21.48 28.28
N SER A 295 -6.99 -20.60 28.57
CA SER A 295 -8.08 -20.85 29.51
C SER A 295 -9.25 -21.53 28.80
N LYS A 296 -9.75 -22.63 29.38
CA LYS A 296 -10.97 -23.34 28.90
C LYS A 296 -12.26 -22.69 29.39
N HIS A 297 -12.22 -21.54 30.05
CA HIS A 297 -13.37 -20.88 30.61
C HIS A 297 -14.35 -20.44 29.50
N GLU A 298 -15.66 -20.70 29.68
CA GLU A 298 -16.70 -20.39 28.68
C GLU A 298 -16.70 -18.93 28.24
N PHE A 299 -16.53 -18.00 29.19
CA PHE A 299 -16.45 -16.57 28.91
C PHE A 299 -15.35 -16.22 27.90
N VAL A 300 -14.22 -16.93 27.93
CA VAL A 300 -13.10 -16.71 26.97
C VAL A 300 -13.53 -17.03 25.55
N LYS A 301 -14.28 -18.13 25.36
CA LYS A 301 -14.79 -18.49 24.03
C LYS A 301 -15.76 -17.43 23.49
N LEU A 302 -16.67 -16.95 24.35
CA LEU A 302 -17.60 -15.88 23.99
C LEU A 302 -16.88 -14.58 23.67
N TRP A 303 -15.84 -14.25 24.46
CA TRP A 303 -15.04 -13.05 24.26
C TRP A 303 -14.25 -13.09 22.95
N LEU A 304 -13.57 -14.18 22.65
CA LEU A 304 -12.83 -14.34 21.40
C LEU A 304 -13.78 -14.30 20.19
N GLY A 305 -14.92 -14.98 20.26
CA GLY A 305 -15.94 -14.89 19.20
C GLY A 305 -16.47 -13.47 18.98
N TYR A 306 -16.69 -12.72 20.07
CA TYR A 306 -17.05 -11.31 19.97
C TYR A 306 -15.95 -10.45 19.35
N GLN A 307 -14.70 -10.64 19.78
CA GLN A 307 -13.56 -9.89 19.24
C GLN A 307 -13.41 -10.10 17.74
N GLU A 308 -13.49 -11.34 17.30
CA GLU A 308 -13.44 -11.69 15.88
C GLU A 308 -14.60 -11.06 15.10
N ALA A 309 -15.84 -11.27 15.56
CA ALA A 309 -17.04 -10.73 14.89
C ALA A 309 -17.03 -9.20 14.85
N ASN A 310 -16.66 -8.55 15.96
CA ASN A 310 -16.57 -7.10 16.05
C ASN A 310 -15.43 -6.52 15.18
N HIS A 311 -14.31 -7.23 15.06
CA HIS A 311 -13.21 -6.86 14.15
C HIS A 311 -13.68 -6.90 12.68
N ARG A 312 -14.46 -7.92 12.29
CA ARG A 312 -15.06 -7.99 10.95
C ARG A 312 -15.94 -6.78 10.66
N VAL A 313 -16.80 -6.40 11.59
CA VAL A 313 -17.70 -5.24 11.45
C VAL A 313 -16.92 -3.93 11.36
N THR A 314 -15.97 -3.71 12.28
CA THR A 314 -15.26 -2.42 12.39
C THR A 314 -14.23 -2.20 11.31
N THR A 315 -13.53 -3.25 10.89
CA THR A 315 -12.43 -3.17 9.91
C THR A 315 -12.91 -3.43 8.49
N PHE A 316 -13.79 -4.42 8.30
CA PHE A 316 -14.21 -4.90 6.98
C PHE A 316 -15.71 -4.69 6.68
N GLY A 317 -16.44 -3.96 7.53
CA GLY A 317 -17.84 -3.64 7.30
C GLY A 317 -18.02 -2.43 6.39
N LYS A 318 -18.75 -1.44 6.89
CA LYS A 318 -19.08 -0.19 6.18
C LYS A 318 -17.85 0.55 5.63
N ASN A 319 -16.72 0.50 6.34
CA ASN A 319 -15.46 1.11 5.91
C ASN A 319 -14.96 0.61 4.54
N ILE A 320 -15.25 -0.64 4.18
CA ILE A 320 -14.96 -1.19 2.85
C ILE A 320 -16.10 -0.87 1.89
N TYR A 321 -17.35 -1.07 2.31
CA TYR A 321 -18.52 -0.86 1.47
C TYR A 321 -18.58 0.56 0.88
N ASP A 322 -18.32 1.58 1.69
CA ASP A 322 -18.33 2.99 1.28
C ASP A 322 -17.20 3.33 0.27
N LYS A 323 -16.23 2.43 0.07
CA LYS A 323 -15.11 2.59 -0.88
C LYS A 323 -15.28 1.76 -2.14
N ILE A 324 -16.40 1.08 -2.31
CA ILE A 324 -16.70 0.37 -3.55
C ILE A 324 -17.17 1.39 -4.59
N GLU A 325 -16.43 1.48 -5.69
CA GLU A 325 -16.70 2.35 -6.82
C GLU A 325 -16.88 1.49 -8.07
N ASN A 326 -18.05 1.51 -8.71
CA ASN A 326 -18.35 0.75 -9.93
C ASN A 326 -17.99 -0.75 -9.83
N GLU A 327 -18.43 -1.40 -8.74
CA GLU A 327 -18.12 -2.82 -8.45
C GLU A 327 -16.62 -3.12 -8.38
N ARG A 328 -15.82 -2.14 -7.92
CA ARG A 328 -14.37 -2.29 -7.69
C ARG A 328 -13.94 -1.59 -6.42
N ILE A 329 -12.90 -2.11 -5.80
CA ILE A 329 -12.18 -1.43 -4.72
C ILE A 329 -10.73 -1.19 -5.12
N TYR A 330 -10.19 -0.11 -4.59
CA TYR A 330 -8.86 0.35 -4.94
C TYR A 330 -8.01 0.49 -3.67
N THR A 331 -6.74 0.21 -3.81
CA THR A 331 -5.76 0.45 -2.76
C THR A 331 -4.53 1.15 -3.34
N GLU A 332 -3.74 1.72 -2.48
CA GLU A 332 -2.39 2.19 -2.80
C GLU A 332 -1.38 1.32 -2.07
N PHE A 333 -0.32 0.95 -2.75
CA PHE A 333 0.74 0.15 -2.18
C PHE A 333 1.97 0.98 -1.82
N ASN A 334 2.68 0.54 -0.80
CA ASN A 334 4.07 0.86 -0.61
C ASN A 334 4.89 -0.24 -1.28
N PRO A 335 5.60 0.05 -2.37
CA PRO A 335 6.23 -0.98 -3.19
C PRO A 335 7.36 -1.73 -2.48
N MET A 336 7.90 -1.15 -1.41
CA MET A 336 9.01 -1.76 -0.69
C MET A 336 9.06 -1.21 0.75
N VAL A 337 8.85 -2.06 1.75
CA VAL A 337 9.13 -1.78 3.16
C VAL A 337 10.53 -2.26 3.55
N ASP A 338 10.95 -2.03 4.79
CA ASP A 338 12.31 -2.39 5.27
C ASP A 338 12.64 -3.89 5.12
N THR A 339 11.64 -4.75 5.08
CA THR A 339 11.79 -6.19 4.78
C THR A 339 11.78 -6.51 3.28
N ALA A 340 11.83 -5.51 2.42
CA ALA A 340 11.67 -5.58 0.96
C ALA A 340 10.32 -6.16 0.48
N ARG A 341 9.35 -6.36 1.37
CA ARG A 341 7.98 -6.81 1.03
C ARG A 341 7.11 -5.64 0.55
N LEU A 342 6.08 -5.97 -0.23
CA LEU A 342 4.95 -5.10 -0.53
C LEU A 342 4.11 -4.88 0.73
N SER A 343 3.58 -3.68 0.91
CA SER A 343 2.55 -3.40 1.92
C SER A 343 1.51 -2.41 1.40
N SER A 344 0.33 -2.40 1.99
CA SER A 344 -0.65 -1.34 1.69
C SER A 344 -0.22 -0.02 2.32
N ARG A 345 -0.43 1.09 1.61
CA ARG A 345 -0.12 2.43 2.11
C ARG A 345 -1.03 2.80 3.27
N LYS A 346 -0.49 3.53 4.25
CA LYS A 346 -1.28 4.00 5.39
C LYS A 346 -2.45 4.87 4.92
N GLY A 347 -3.67 4.53 5.35
CA GLY A 347 -4.90 5.23 4.97
C GLY A 347 -5.65 4.62 3.78
N SER A 348 -5.01 3.73 3.00
CA SER A 348 -5.68 2.94 1.96
C SER A 348 -6.29 1.65 2.52
N ILE A 349 -7.05 0.93 1.70
CA ILE A 349 -7.56 -0.40 2.05
C ILE A 349 -6.38 -1.38 2.11
N ASN A 350 -6.23 -2.08 3.24
CA ASN A 350 -5.19 -3.09 3.35
C ASN A 350 -5.64 -4.43 2.75
N PHE A 351 -5.33 -4.65 1.48
CA PHE A 351 -5.66 -5.89 0.78
C PHE A 351 -4.95 -7.13 1.34
N LEU A 352 -3.81 -6.95 1.98
CA LEU A 352 -3.03 -8.06 2.54
C LEU A 352 -3.66 -8.65 3.82
N ASN A 353 -4.60 -7.94 4.43
CA ASN A 353 -5.22 -8.32 5.70
C ASN A 353 -6.69 -8.75 5.55
N PHE A 354 -7.20 -8.93 4.33
CA PHE A 354 -8.56 -9.45 4.17
C PHE A 354 -8.68 -10.84 4.79
N PRO A 355 -9.79 -11.13 5.50
CA PRO A 355 -10.03 -12.47 6.04
C PRO A 355 -9.99 -13.53 4.94
N ALA A 356 -9.36 -14.67 5.25
CA ALA A 356 -9.21 -15.77 4.31
C ALA A 356 -10.46 -16.65 4.18
N ASP A 357 -11.52 -16.35 4.94
CA ASP A 357 -12.75 -17.15 4.94
C ASP A 357 -13.51 -17.06 3.61
N TYR A 358 -14.29 -18.12 3.33
CA TYR A 358 -15.04 -18.25 2.09
C TYR A 358 -16.01 -17.08 1.85
N LYS A 359 -16.74 -16.63 2.89
CA LYS A 359 -17.73 -15.55 2.76
C LYS A 359 -17.11 -14.22 2.38
N THR A 360 -15.91 -13.94 2.84
CA THR A 360 -15.16 -12.76 2.42
C THR A 360 -14.66 -12.92 0.98
N ARG A 361 -14.09 -14.08 0.66
CA ARG A 361 -13.50 -14.33 -0.67
C ARG A 361 -14.55 -14.41 -1.78
N GLU A 362 -15.74 -14.96 -1.54
CA GLU A 362 -16.80 -15.02 -2.54
C GLU A 362 -17.37 -13.65 -2.94
N CYS A 363 -17.07 -12.59 -2.18
CA CYS A 363 -17.44 -11.24 -2.57
C CYS A 363 -16.57 -10.71 -3.74
N PHE A 364 -15.38 -11.27 -3.92
CA PHE A 364 -14.49 -10.92 -5.02
C PHE A 364 -14.78 -11.83 -6.21
N GLU A 365 -15.31 -11.28 -7.27
CA GLU A 365 -15.72 -12.03 -8.44
C GLU A 365 -15.26 -11.33 -9.73
N ALA A 366 -14.86 -12.12 -10.71
CA ALA A 366 -14.46 -11.59 -12.00
C ALA A 366 -15.64 -10.90 -12.70
N ASN A 367 -15.35 -9.94 -13.57
CA ASN A 367 -16.36 -9.34 -14.44
C ASN A 367 -16.97 -10.42 -15.33
N GLU A 368 -18.20 -10.17 -15.82
CA GLU A 368 -18.90 -11.07 -16.74
C GLU A 368 -18.01 -11.45 -17.94
N GLY A 369 -17.99 -12.73 -18.27
CA GLY A 369 -17.15 -13.27 -19.34
C GLY A 369 -15.69 -13.52 -18.97
N ASN A 370 -15.27 -13.21 -17.74
CA ASN A 370 -13.92 -13.44 -17.25
C ASN A 370 -13.90 -14.45 -16.10
N VAL A 371 -12.72 -14.95 -15.78
CA VAL A 371 -12.46 -15.83 -14.63
C VAL A 371 -11.37 -15.22 -13.76
N MET A 372 -11.46 -15.45 -12.45
CA MET A 372 -10.41 -15.06 -11.51
C MET A 372 -9.45 -16.24 -11.35
N ILE A 373 -8.17 -16.01 -11.66
CA ILE A 373 -7.10 -16.98 -11.45
C ILE A 373 -6.35 -16.57 -10.19
N VAL A 374 -6.29 -17.46 -9.21
CA VAL A 374 -5.55 -17.26 -7.96
C VAL A 374 -4.36 -18.20 -7.96
N CYS A 375 -3.15 -17.63 -7.88
CA CYS A 375 -1.89 -18.38 -7.82
C CYS A 375 -1.14 -18.03 -6.53
N ASP A 376 -0.60 -19.04 -5.88
CA ASP A 376 0.26 -18.87 -4.71
C ASP A 376 1.44 -19.86 -4.79
N TRP A 377 2.59 -19.45 -4.26
CA TRP A 377 3.77 -20.30 -4.19
C TRP A 377 3.72 -21.17 -2.94
N ALA A 378 3.68 -22.50 -3.12
CA ALA A 378 3.76 -23.40 -2.00
C ALA A 378 5.17 -23.37 -1.37
N GLY A 379 5.25 -22.97 -0.09
CA GLY A 379 6.50 -23.03 0.68
C GLY A 379 7.66 -22.20 0.12
N GLN A 380 7.40 -21.06 -0.53
CA GLN A 380 8.43 -20.23 -1.19
C GLN A 380 9.64 -19.95 -0.30
N GLU A 381 9.43 -19.54 0.95
CA GLU A 381 10.51 -19.22 1.89
C GLU A 381 11.37 -20.45 2.19
N THR A 382 10.75 -21.62 2.33
CA THR A 382 11.38 -22.90 2.57
C THR A 382 12.23 -23.35 1.39
N VAL A 383 11.69 -23.21 0.16
CA VAL A 383 12.41 -23.56 -1.08
C VAL A 383 13.66 -22.69 -1.24
N ILE A 384 13.54 -21.38 -1.03
CA ILE A 384 14.68 -20.45 -1.09
C ILE A 384 15.72 -20.79 0.01
N ALA A 385 15.26 -21.10 1.23
CA ALA A 385 16.18 -21.47 2.32
C ALA A 385 16.92 -22.77 2.01
N ALA A 386 16.25 -23.76 1.44
CA ALA A 386 16.87 -25.03 1.02
C ALA A 386 17.93 -24.79 -0.07
N ASP A 387 17.62 -23.99 -1.08
CA ASP A 387 18.53 -23.68 -2.18
C ASP A 387 19.77 -22.91 -1.70
N LEU A 388 19.56 -21.85 -0.92
CA LEU A 388 20.66 -21.01 -0.42
C LEU A 388 21.56 -21.72 0.60
N SER A 389 20.98 -22.58 1.46
CA SER A 389 21.76 -23.30 2.48
C SER A 389 22.47 -24.53 1.93
N GLY A 390 21.94 -25.13 0.86
CA GLY A 390 22.35 -26.43 0.37
C GLY A 390 22.10 -27.58 1.38
N ASP A 391 21.22 -27.33 2.38
CA ASP A 391 20.87 -28.34 3.38
C ASP A 391 20.16 -29.52 2.74
N LYS A 392 20.71 -30.73 2.94
CA LYS A 392 20.21 -31.93 2.28
C LYS A 392 18.81 -32.31 2.77
N ALA A 393 18.52 -32.21 4.06
CA ALA A 393 17.22 -32.57 4.61
C ALA A 393 16.13 -31.65 4.12
N MET A 394 16.40 -30.32 4.07
CA MET A 394 15.51 -29.35 3.49
C MET A 394 15.30 -29.59 2.00
N THR A 395 16.37 -29.81 1.25
CA THR A 395 16.32 -30.06 -0.20
C THR A 395 15.53 -31.33 -0.51
N ASP A 396 15.80 -32.42 0.20
CA ASP A 396 15.09 -33.70 0.04
C ASP A 396 13.59 -33.54 0.36
N SER A 397 13.24 -32.74 1.39
CA SER A 397 11.83 -32.46 1.73
C SER A 397 11.14 -31.70 0.65
N VAL A 398 11.76 -30.64 0.10
CA VAL A 398 11.21 -29.85 -1.00
C VAL A 398 11.01 -30.69 -2.25
N VAL A 399 12.02 -31.47 -2.65
CA VAL A 399 11.98 -32.34 -3.85
C VAL A 399 10.90 -33.42 -3.74
N ASN A 400 10.72 -33.98 -2.55
CA ASN A 400 9.71 -35.00 -2.30
C ASN A 400 8.34 -34.46 -1.88
N ASN A 401 8.16 -33.13 -1.93
CA ASN A 401 6.91 -32.45 -1.55
C ASN A 401 6.44 -32.81 -0.13
N LEU A 402 7.37 -32.92 0.81
CA LEU A 402 7.09 -33.18 2.22
C LEU A 402 6.92 -31.86 2.98
N ASP A 403 6.01 -31.83 3.96
CA ASP A 403 5.86 -30.67 4.83
C ASP A 403 7.05 -30.57 5.81
N LEU A 404 7.89 -29.56 5.61
CA LEU A 404 9.07 -29.34 6.46
C LEU A 404 8.69 -29.00 7.90
N HIS A 405 7.55 -28.36 8.16
CA HIS A 405 7.12 -28.09 9.53
C HIS A 405 6.76 -29.37 10.26
N CYS A 406 6.11 -30.30 9.58
CA CYS A 406 5.83 -31.61 10.10
C CYS A 406 7.11 -32.44 10.30
N ALA A 407 8.04 -32.37 9.37
CA ALA A 407 9.35 -33.06 9.51
C ALA A 407 10.14 -32.55 10.73
N PHE A 408 10.27 -31.26 10.92
CA PHE A 408 10.88 -30.64 12.09
C PHE A 408 10.13 -30.93 13.39
N ALA A 409 8.79 -30.91 13.35
CA ALA A 409 7.98 -31.23 14.53
C ALA A 409 8.27 -32.66 15.03
N ARG A 410 8.35 -33.63 14.12
CA ARG A 410 8.69 -35.02 14.47
C ARG A 410 10.11 -35.20 15.05
N GLU A 411 11.05 -34.40 14.53
CA GLU A 411 12.43 -34.43 15.07
C GLU A 411 12.50 -33.81 16.47
N LEU A 412 11.78 -32.71 16.70
CA LEU A 412 11.75 -32.03 17.99
C LEU A 412 10.89 -32.75 19.06
N TYR A 413 9.87 -33.47 18.62
CA TYR A 413 8.87 -34.13 19.46
C TYR A 413 8.73 -35.60 19.04
N PRO A 414 9.64 -36.50 19.48
CA PRO A 414 9.63 -37.90 19.08
C PRO A 414 8.30 -38.63 19.34
N GLU A 415 7.52 -38.15 20.32
CA GLU A 415 6.18 -38.66 20.64
C GLU A 415 5.12 -38.50 19.54
N ILE A 416 5.38 -37.66 18.55
CA ILE A 416 4.47 -37.47 17.40
C ILE A 416 5.03 -38.06 16.10
N SER A 417 6.13 -38.82 16.18
CA SER A 417 6.81 -39.37 14.99
C SER A 417 5.91 -40.22 14.10
N ASP A 418 4.91 -40.89 14.70
CA ASP A 418 4.00 -41.81 14.02
C ASP A 418 2.69 -41.15 13.54
N LEU A 419 2.52 -39.83 13.75
CA LEU A 419 1.35 -39.12 13.29
C LEU A 419 1.45 -38.76 11.80
N SER A 420 0.33 -38.78 11.09
CA SER A 420 0.25 -38.28 9.71
C SER A 420 0.48 -36.77 9.63
N ASP A 421 0.75 -36.26 8.44
CA ASP A 421 0.92 -34.81 8.18
C ASP A 421 -0.41 -34.05 8.17
N ASP A 422 -1.57 -34.73 8.32
CA ASP A 422 -2.91 -34.16 8.34
C ASP A 422 -3.33 -33.60 9.71
#